data_da543f5ba4d9312a3e0bc1c90799cef3
#
_entry.id   da543f5ba4d9312a3e0bc1c90799cef3
#
_cell.length_a   1.000
_cell.length_b   1.000
_cell.length_c   1.000
_cell.angle_alpha   90.00
_cell.angle_beta   90.00
_cell.angle_gamma   90.00
#
_symmetry.space_group_name_H-M   'P 1'
#
loop_
_entity.id
_entity.type
_entity.pdbx_description
1 polymer ?
#
loop_
_entity_poly.entity_id
_entity_poly.type
_entity_poly.pdbx_seq_one_letter_code
_entity_poly.pdbx_strand_id
1 'polypeptide(L)'
;LAQERSWYEFFMDVLMEDGVMKRLDLAINDKTGILNIPHLTEKCRNEECISVFRSFKSYRSGELVRREEKECMGNTLYIGSLQSEVYFCIYEKDYEQYKKHDIPIEDAEVKNRFEIRLKNERAFYAIRDLLEHDNPERTAFQIINRYVRFVDRDNTKPRSDWRINEEWAWFIGEHRGSLKLTTKPEPYSIERTLHWLSHQVAPTLKLALRLDKMNHTQIVHDIITHAKLTEKHEKILKQQAAAAKEVVL
;
A
#
# COMPACT_ATOMS: atom_id res chain seq x y z
N LEU A 1 0.54 -2.98 22.08
CA LEU A 1 1.20 -3.91 21.14
C LEU A 1 2.04 -3.21 20.07
N ALA A 2 1.80 -1.93 19.80
CA ALA A 2 2.39 -1.25 18.65
C ALA A 2 3.77 -0.62 18.88
N GLN A 3 4.30 -0.60 20.09
CA GLN A 3 5.49 0.19 20.43
C GLN A 3 6.80 -0.59 20.52
N GLU A 4 6.75 -1.91 20.58
CA GLU A 4 7.93 -2.75 20.79
C GLU A 4 8.28 -3.65 19.59
N ARG A 5 7.43 -3.68 18.56
CA ARG A 5 7.58 -4.56 17.41
C ARG A 5 7.52 -3.77 16.12
N SER A 6 8.45 -3.99 15.19
CA SER A 6 8.40 -3.39 13.88
C SER A 6 7.19 -3.98 13.08
N TRP A 7 6.60 -3.19 12.20
CA TRP A 7 5.54 -3.68 11.30
C TRP A 7 6.05 -4.85 10.42
N TYR A 8 7.34 -4.83 10.08
CA TYR A 8 8.00 -5.86 9.30
C TYR A 8 8.00 -7.21 10.04
N GLU A 9 8.49 -7.24 11.28
CA GLU A 9 8.49 -8.44 12.13
C GLU A 9 7.08 -8.97 12.35
N PHE A 10 6.11 -8.06 12.61
CA PHE A 10 4.71 -8.44 12.78
C PHE A 10 4.16 -9.14 11.54
N PHE A 11 4.36 -8.60 10.33
CA PHE A 11 3.88 -9.23 9.11
C PHE A 11 4.58 -10.55 8.82
N MET A 12 5.88 -10.63 9.08
CA MET A 12 6.62 -11.89 8.94
C MET A 12 6.05 -12.97 9.85
N ASP A 13 5.85 -12.69 11.13
CA ASP A 13 5.31 -13.65 12.07
C ASP A 13 3.91 -14.13 11.66
N VAL A 14 3.02 -13.20 11.29
CA VAL A 14 1.67 -13.58 10.85
C VAL A 14 1.70 -14.48 9.61
N LEU A 15 2.62 -14.22 8.66
CA LEU A 15 2.75 -15.07 7.48
C LEU A 15 3.40 -16.41 7.78
N MET A 16 4.31 -16.47 8.73
CA MET A 16 4.93 -17.73 9.17
C MET A 16 3.95 -18.66 9.90
N GLU A 17 2.98 -18.07 10.61
CA GLU A 17 1.91 -18.79 11.31
C GLU A 17 0.68 -19.07 10.41
N ASP A 18 0.83 -19.02 9.08
CA ASP A 18 -0.27 -19.18 8.11
C ASP A 18 -1.44 -18.21 8.35
N GLY A 19 -1.17 -17.07 8.98
CA GLY A 19 -2.16 -16.05 9.26
C GLY A 19 -2.68 -15.35 8.01
N VAL A 20 -3.95 -14.96 8.05
CA VAL A 20 -4.62 -14.30 6.92
C VAL A 20 -4.76 -12.80 7.17
N MET A 21 -4.16 -12.01 6.30
CA MET A 21 -4.28 -10.56 6.31
C MET A 21 -5.61 -10.12 5.70
N LYS A 22 -6.57 -9.74 6.55
CA LYS A 22 -7.90 -9.30 6.11
C LYS A 22 -7.93 -7.85 5.66
N ARG A 23 -7.08 -7.00 6.23
CA ARG A 23 -7.03 -5.57 5.92
C ARG A 23 -5.65 -5.00 6.16
N LEU A 24 -5.25 -4.10 5.28
CA LEU A 24 -4.08 -3.25 5.40
C LEU A 24 -4.49 -1.83 5.01
N ASP A 25 -4.19 -0.86 5.86
CA ASP A 25 -4.34 0.55 5.57
C ASP A 25 -2.94 1.18 5.53
N LEU A 26 -2.55 1.72 4.37
CA LEU A 26 -1.33 2.51 4.21
C LEU A 26 -1.69 3.98 4.18
N ALA A 27 -1.04 4.80 5.01
CA ALA A 27 -1.34 6.21 5.13
C ALA A 27 -0.13 7.07 4.77
N ILE A 28 -0.34 8.06 3.89
CA ILE A 28 0.61 9.11 3.58
C ILE A 28 0.11 10.39 4.23
N ASN A 29 0.95 11.00 5.04
CA ASN A 29 0.66 12.26 5.71
C ASN A 29 1.18 13.42 4.87
N ASP A 30 0.28 14.29 4.46
CA ASP A 30 0.61 15.58 3.85
C ASP A 30 0.70 16.64 4.94
N LYS A 31 1.92 17.09 5.22
CA LYS A 31 2.22 18.14 6.20
C LYS A 31 2.14 19.54 5.60
N THR A 32 2.20 19.66 4.29
CA THR A 32 2.27 20.92 3.56
C THR A 32 0.92 21.46 3.14
N GLY A 33 -0.11 20.60 3.10
CA GLY A 33 -1.45 20.97 2.63
C GLY A 33 -1.58 20.92 1.10
N ILE A 34 -0.64 20.26 0.40
CA ILE A 34 -0.65 20.18 -1.07
C ILE A 34 -1.85 19.39 -1.60
N LEU A 35 -2.39 18.45 -0.82
CA LEU A 35 -3.61 17.73 -1.14
C LEU A 35 -4.84 18.58 -0.81
N ASN A 36 -5.14 19.57 -1.63
CA ASN A 36 -6.37 20.35 -1.49
C ASN A 36 -7.60 19.50 -1.81
N ILE A 37 -8.28 18.98 -0.79
CA ILE A 37 -9.37 18.00 -0.94
C ILE A 37 -10.59 18.58 -1.65
N PRO A 38 -11.04 19.82 -1.37
CA PRO A 38 -12.05 20.48 -2.19
C PRO A 38 -11.69 20.55 -3.67
N HIS A 39 -10.45 20.91 -4.00
CA HIS A 39 -9.97 20.97 -5.38
C HIS A 39 -9.94 19.59 -6.05
N LEU A 40 -9.40 18.57 -5.37
CA LEU A 40 -9.42 17.18 -5.87
C LEU A 40 -10.85 16.65 -6.09
N THR A 41 -11.79 17.04 -5.22
CA THR A 41 -13.21 16.70 -5.37
C THR A 41 -13.79 17.33 -6.64
N GLU A 42 -13.46 18.60 -6.90
CA GLU A 42 -13.89 19.30 -8.11
C GLU A 42 -13.30 18.66 -9.37
N LYS A 43 -12.02 18.31 -9.34
CA LYS A 43 -11.39 17.52 -10.42
C LYS A 43 -12.09 16.20 -10.69
N CYS A 44 -12.57 15.51 -9.66
CA CYS A 44 -13.36 14.29 -9.85
C CYS A 44 -14.69 14.60 -10.56
N ARG A 45 -15.38 15.71 -10.23
CA ARG A 45 -16.63 16.13 -10.90
C ARG A 45 -16.42 16.56 -12.34
N ASN A 46 -15.28 17.17 -12.62
CA ASN A 46 -14.92 17.68 -13.96
C ASN A 46 -14.26 16.61 -14.85
N GLU A 47 -14.30 15.33 -14.46
CA GLU A 47 -13.67 14.22 -15.19
C GLU A 47 -12.14 14.32 -15.30
N GLU A 48 -11.50 15.14 -14.47
CA GLU A 48 -10.05 15.34 -14.41
C GLU A 48 -9.34 14.37 -13.46
N CYS A 49 -10.05 13.35 -12.99
CA CYS A 49 -9.50 12.20 -12.28
C CYS A 49 -9.52 10.97 -13.20
N ILE A 50 -8.35 10.59 -13.72
CA ILE A 50 -8.19 9.36 -14.50
C ILE A 50 -7.96 8.21 -13.52
N SER A 51 -8.87 7.23 -13.53
CA SER A 51 -8.84 6.17 -12.53
C SER A 51 -9.37 4.86 -13.09
N VAL A 52 -8.92 3.75 -12.51
CA VAL A 52 -9.54 2.43 -12.71
C VAL A 52 -10.80 2.25 -11.84
N PHE A 53 -11.00 3.12 -10.85
CA PHE A 53 -12.24 3.16 -10.08
C PHE A 53 -13.37 3.78 -10.89
N ARG A 54 -14.61 3.36 -10.59
CA ARG A 54 -15.80 3.83 -11.33
C ARG A 54 -16.59 4.90 -10.60
N SER A 55 -16.28 5.17 -9.33
CA SER A 55 -17.05 6.09 -8.51
C SER A 55 -16.19 6.79 -7.48
N PHE A 56 -16.64 7.95 -7.07
CA PHE A 56 -16.12 8.67 -5.91
C PHE A 56 -17.29 9.15 -5.04
N LYS A 57 -17.02 9.45 -3.79
CA LYS A 57 -17.94 10.10 -2.85
C LYS A 57 -17.20 11.19 -2.12
N SER A 58 -17.82 12.34 -1.95
CA SER A 58 -17.26 13.43 -1.16
C SER A 58 -18.21 13.80 -0.03
N TYR A 59 -17.63 14.08 1.11
CA TYR A 59 -18.35 14.54 2.28
C TYR A 59 -17.74 15.85 2.76
N ARG A 60 -18.59 16.81 3.04
CA ARG A 60 -18.23 18.07 3.68
C ARG A 60 -19.01 18.13 4.99
N SER A 61 -18.28 18.19 6.09
CA SER A 61 -18.87 18.37 7.41
C SER A 61 -19.05 19.86 7.69
N GLY A 62 -20.11 20.23 8.41
CA GLY A 62 -20.35 21.60 8.82
C GLY A 62 -21.13 21.63 10.13
N GLU A 63 -21.05 22.74 10.84
CA GLU A 63 -21.79 22.96 12.08
C GLU A 63 -23.26 23.30 11.82
N LEU A 64 -24.15 22.81 12.67
CA LEU A 64 -25.56 23.21 12.71
C LEU A 64 -25.83 24.39 13.67
N VAL A 65 -24.76 24.94 14.25
CA VAL A 65 -24.85 26.06 15.21
C VAL A 65 -25.21 27.35 14.47
N ARG A 66 -26.05 28.16 15.11
CA ARG A 66 -26.51 29.47 14.60
C ARG A 66 -25.45 30.54 14.90
N ARG A 67 -24.36 30.56 14.12
CA ARG A 67 -23.30 31.59 14.15
C ARG A 67 -23.29 32.33 12.82
N GLU A 68 -22.82 33.57 12.82
CA GLU A 68 -22.70 34.39 11.60
C GLU A 68 -21.70 33.78 10.60
N GLU A 69 -20.65 33.12 11.10
CA GLU A 69 -19.71 32.34 10.29
C GLU A 69 -19.82 30.86 10.63
N LYS A 70 -20.23 30.05 9.64
CA LYS A 70 -20.26 28.58 9.75
C LYS A 70 -18.90 28.02 9.43
N GLU A 71 -18.25 27.43 10.39
CA GLU A 71 -16.98 26.76 10.19
C GLU A 71 -17.13 25.47 9.39
N CYS A 72 -16.25 25.26 8.44
CA CYS A 72 -16.09 23.97 7.78
C CYS A 72 -15.49 22.98 8.79
N MET A 73 -16.12 21.83 8.97
CA MET A 73 -15.62 20.80 9.90
C MET A 73 -14.84 19.69 9.19
N GLY A 74 -14.24 20.01 8.08
CA GLY A 74 -13.37 19.13 7.29
C GLY A 74 -14.07 18.49 6.10
N ASN A 75 -13.25 18.17 5.11
CA ASN A 75 -13.63 17.52 3.86
C ASN A 75 -13.05 16.11 3.79
N THR A 76 -13.79 15.20 3.16
CA THR A 76 -13.33 13.82 2.90
C THR A 76 -13.71 13.42 1.48
N LEU A 77 -12.76 12.88 0.74
CA LEU A 77 -12.94 12.34 -0.60
C LEU A 77 -12.63 10.84 -0.57
N TYR A 78 -13.61 10.02 -0.95
CA TYR A 78 -13.42 8.59 -1.20
C TYR A 78 -13.35 8.36 -2.70
N ILE A 79 -12.35 7.62 -3.18
CA ILE A 79 -12.23 7.19 -4.56
C ILE A 79 -12.30 5.67 -4.60
N GLY A 80 -13.27 5.12 -5.32
CA GLY A 80 -13.63 3.71 -5.31
C GLY A 80 -14.80 3.39 -4.38
N SER A 81 -15.30 2.17 -4.47
CA SER A 81 -16.39 1.67 -3.62
C SER A 81 -15.86 1.23 -2.26
N LEU A 82 -16.51 1.62 -1.17
CA LEU A 82 -16.18 1.17 0.19
C LEU A 82 -16.31 -0.35 0.37
N GLN A 83 -17.06 -1.01 -0.52
CA GLN A 83 -17.23 -2.47 -0.53
C GLN A 83 -16.14 -3.18 -1.34
N SER A 84 -15.38 -2.44 -2.16
CA SER A 84 -14.27 -2.99 -2.95
C SER A 84 -13.11 -3.39 -2.05
N GLU A 85 -12.27 -4.28 -2.57
CA GLU A 85 -11.03 -4.68 -1.90
C GLU A 85 -9.96 -3.58 -1.90
N VAL A 86 -10.11 -2.60 -2.80
CA VAL A 86 -9.24 -1.41 -2.86
C VAL A 86 -10.11 -0.18 -2.97
N TYR A 87 -9.86 0.79 -2.13
CA TYR A 87 -10.40 2.14 -2.25
C TYR A 87 -9.51 3.13 -1.50
N PHE A 88 -9.62 4.40 -1.84
CA PHE A 88 -8.84 5.46 -1.23
C PHE A 88 -9.73 6.37 -0.41
N CYS A 89 -9.16 6.90 0.68
CA CYS A 89 -9.80 7.89 1.54
C CYS A 89 -8.82 9.04 1.75
N ILE A 90 -9.18 10.22 1.27
CA ILE A 90 -8.37 11.43 1.39
C ILE A 90 -9.15 12.41 2.25
N TYR A 91 -8.55 12.90 3.34
CA TYR A 91 -9.27 13.77 4.25
C TYR A 91 -8.37 14.77 4.96
N GLU A 92 -8.99 15.88 5.40
CA GLU A 92 -8.34 16.91 6.19
C GLU A 92 -8.09 16.39 7.61
N LYS A 93 -6.84 16.04 7.89
CA LYS A 93 -6.42 15.41 9.14
C LYS A 93 -6.35 16.39 10.30
N ASP A 94 -6.04 17.65 10.03
CA ASP A 94 -6.06 18.74 11.00
C ASP A 94 -7.45 18.94 11.62
N TYR A 95 -8.50 18.92 10.81
CA TYR A 95 -9.89 18.96 11.32
C TYR A 95 -10.27 17.71 12.13
N GLU A 96 -9.76 16.55 11.75
CA GLU A 96 -9.97 15.33 12.56
C GLU A 96 -9.27 15.45 13.90
N GLN A 97 -8.03 15.96 13.95
CA GLN A 97 -7.26 16.17 15.17
C GLN A 97 -7.92 17.22 16.07
N TYR A 98 -8.40 18.31 15.49
CA TYR A 98 -9.17 19.31 16.22
C TYR A 98 -10.40 18.69 16.90
N LYS A 99 -11.20 17.91 16.17
CA LYS A 99 -12.41 17.29 16.72
C LYS A 99 -12.17 16.23 17.78
N LYS A 100 -11.12 15.43 17.64
CA LYS A 100 -10.86 14.28 18.52
C LYS A 100 -9.96 14.60 19.70
N HIS A 101 -9.08 15.58 19.54
CA HIS A 101 -8.00 15.83 20.48
C HIS A 101 -7.89 17.30 20.87
N ASP A 102 -8.81 18.16 20.41
CA ASP A 102 -8.81 19.62 20.65
C ASP A 102 -7.48 20.31 20.25
N ILE A 103 -6.77 19.75 19.26
CA ILE A 103 -5.55 20.33 18.72
C ILE A 103 -5.95 21.46 17.76
N PRO A 104 -5.53 22.72 17.99
CA PRO A 104 -5.81 23.82 17.06
C PRO A 104 -5.36 23.47 15.63
N ILE A 105 -6.15 23.89 14.63
CA ILE A 105 -5.88 23.54 13.21
C ILE A 105 -4.51 24.07 12.75
N GLU A 106 -4.11 25.25 13.24
CA GLU A 106 -2.80 25.86 13.00
C GLU A 106 -1.63 25.04 13.58
N ASP A 107 -1.85 24.36 14.71
CA ASP A 107 -0.84 23.57 15.42
C ASP A 107 -0.76 22.12 14.90
N ALA A 108 -1.71 21.69 14.06
CA ALA A 108 -1.72 20.36 13.51
C ALA A 108 -0.54 20.14 12.55
N GLU A 109 0.35 19.21 12.91
CA GLU A 109 1.53 18.85 12.10
C GLU A 109 1.15 18.25 10.75
N VAL A 110 0.07 17.48 10.69
CA VAL A 110 -0.45 16.84 9.48
C VAL A 110 -1.70 17.57 9.04
N LYS A 111 -1.66 18.19 7.87
CA LYS A 111 -2.80 18.90 7.28
C LYS A 111 -3.79 17.94 6.64
N ASN A 112 -3.31 17.07 5.75
CA ASN A 112 -4.15 16.10 5.06
C ASN A 112 -3.58 14.70 5.20
N ARG A 113 -4.44 13.70 4.99
CA ARG A 113 -4.00 12.30 4.93
C ARG A 113 -4.62 11.59 3.74
N PHE A 114 -3.78 10.86 3.03
CA PHE A 114 -4.18 9.94 1.98
C PHE A 114 -4.08 8.51 2.50
N GLU A 115 -5.19 7.81 2.62
CA GLU A 115 -5.24 6.41 3.05
C GLU A 115 -5.59 5.49 1.89
N ILE A 116 -4.74 4.49 1.68
CA ILE A 116 -4.96 3.37 0.78
C ILE A 116 -5.52 2.24 1.62
N ARG A 117 -6.77 1.86 1.38
CA ARG A 117 -7.44 0.80 2.15
C ARG A 117 -7.55 -0.45 1.30
N LEU A 118 -6.88 -1.49 1.75
CA LEU A 118 -6.74 -2.77 1.06
C LEU A 118 -7.37 -3.89 1.88
N LYS A 119 -8.08 -4.80 1.21
CA LYS A 119 -8.75 -5.94 1.84
C LYS A 119 -8.32 -7.25 1.17
N ASN A 120 -8.39 -8.34 1.94
CA ASN A 120 -8.18 -9.72 1.49
C ASN A 120 -6.89 -9.87 0.66
N GLU A 121 -6.98 -10.41 -0.55
CA GLU A 121 -5.83 -10.65 -1.42
C GLU A 121 -5.04 -9.38 -1.74
N ARG A 122 -5.71 -8.23 -1.85
CA ARG A 122 -5.04 -6.95 -2.11
C ARG A 122 -4.14 -6.53 -0.95
N ALA A 123 -4.59 -6.74 0.29
CA ALA A 123 -3.77 -6.53 1.48
C ALA A 123 -2.57 -7.47 1.49
N PHE A 124 -2.78 -8.75 1.18
CA PHE A 124 -1.72 -9.74 1.11
C PHE A 124 -0.63 -9.38 0.08
N TYR A 125 -1.01 -8.99 -1.14
CA TYR A 125 -0.03 -8.60 -2.17
C TYR A 125 0.73 -7.32 -1.83
N ALA A 126 0.08 -6.36 -1.18
CA ALA A 126 0.75 -5.16 -0.72
C ALA A 126 1.75 -5.46 0.41
N ILE A 127 1.39 -6.34 1.35
CA ILE A 127 2.29 -6.79 2.41
C ILE A 127 3.51 -7.51 1.82
N ARG A 128 3.31 -8.35 0.82
CA ARG A 128 4.44 -8.99 0.12
C ARG A 128 5.39 -7.98 -0.50
N ASP A 129 4.86 -6.95 -1.17
CA ASP A 129 5.69 -5.88 -1.75
C ASP A 129 6.41 -5.08 -0.65
N LEU A 130 5.73 -4.81 0.48
CA LEU A 130 6.35 -4.17 1.64
C LEU A 130 7.52 -4.98 2.21
N LEU A 131 7.33 -6.29 2.37
CA LEU A 131 8.36 -7.19 2.87
C LEU A 131 9.53 -7.38 1.88
N GLU A 132 9.23 -7.36 0.58
CA GLU A 132 10.25 -7.50 -0.47
C GLU A 132 11.16 -6.27 -0.58
N HIS A 133 10.61 -5.07 -0.36
CA HIS A 133 11.32 -3.81 -0.63
C HIS A 133 11.67 -3.01 0.60
N ASP A 134 11.09 -3.34 1.76
CA ASP A 134 11.24 -2.60 3.04
C ASP A 134 11.06 -1.07 2.87
N ASN A 135 10.14 -0.67 2.00
CA ASN A 135 9.89 0.73 1.68
C ASN A 135 8.39 1.01 1.56
N PRO A 136 7.71 1.34 2.69
CA PRO A 136 6.27 1.61 2.70
C PRO A 136 5.86 2.79 1.81
N GLU A 137 6.69 3.82 1.72
CA GLU A 137 6.43 4.99 0.90
C GLU A 137 6.39 4.62 -0.59
N ARG A 138 7.40 3.90 -1.07
CA ARG A 138 7.45 3.38 -2.43
C ARG A 138 6.20 2.55 -2.75
N THR A 139 5.87 1.58 -1.90
CA THR A 139 4.70 0.71 -2.10
C THR A 139 3.41 1.51 -2.18
N ALA A 140 3.21 2.47 -1.25
CA ALA A 140 2.04 3.30 -1.22
C ALA A 140 1.89 4.14 -2.50
N PHE A 141 2.92 4.87 -2.93
CA PHE A 141 2.87 5.70 -4.13
C PHE A 141 2.72 4.88 -5.41
N GLN A 142 3.33 3.71 -5.51
CA GLN A 142 3.16 2.83 -6.66
C GLN A 142 1.72 2.29 -6.76
N ILE A 143 1.06 2.01 -5.62
CA ILE A 143 -0.35 1.66 -5.61
C ILE A 143 -1.19 2.87 -6.07
N ILE A 144 -0.95 4.07 -5.53
CA ILE A 144 -1.66 5.28 -5.93
C ILE A 144 -1.56 5.49 -7.44
N ASN A 145 -0.37 5.46 -8.00
CA ASN A 145 -0.11 5.68 -9.43
C ASN A 145 -0.79 4.65 -10.33
N ARG A 146 -1.01 3.44 -9.84
CA ARG A 146 -1.76 2.41 -10.58
C ARG A 146 -3.23 2.73 -10.66
N TYR A 147 -3.80 3.33 -9.63
CA TYR A 147 -5.24 3.46 -9.50
C TYR A 147 -5.78 4.84 -9.86
N VAL A 148 -5.00 5.91 -9.63
CA VAL A 148 -5.48 7.30 -9.75
C VAL A 148 -4.40 8.20 -10.32
N ARG A 149 -4.83 9.12 -11.20
CA ARG A 149 -4.03 10.22 -11.72
C ARG A 149 -4.92 11.44 -11.87
N PHE A 150 -4.59 12.54 -11.23
CA PHE A 150 -5.24 13.82 -11.42
C PHE A 150 -4.56 14.60 -12.54
N VAL A 151 -5.35 15.18 -13.42
CA VAL A 151 -4.90 15.85 -14.64
C VAL A 151 -5.58 17.21 -14.81
N ASP A 152 -5.04 18.02 -15.69
CA ASP A 152 -5.65 19.27 -16.12
C ASP A 152 -6.27 19.10 -17.50
N ARG A 153 -7.56 19.48 -17.64
CA ARG A 153 -8.32 19.31 -18.88
C ARG A 153 -7.69 20.12 -20.02
N ASP A 154 -7.50 19.45 -21.15
CA ASP A 154 -7.07 20.05 -22.42
C ASP A 154 -8.02 19.55 -23.53
N ASN A 155 -8.98 20.38 -23.91
CA ASN A 155 -9.97 20.02 -24.92
C ASN A 155 -9.38 19.81 -26.33
N THR A 156 -8.10 20.11 -26.52
CA THR A 156 -7.41 19.89 -27.81
C THR A 156 -6.82 18.49 -27.92
N LYS A 157 -6.80 17.73 -26.83
CA LYS A 157 -6.18 16.39 -26.76
C LYS A 157 -7.14 15.33 -26.22
N PRO A 158 -6.91 14.06 -26.56
CA PRO A 158 -7.58 12.96 -25.89
C PRO A 158 -7.30 12.98 -24.36
N ARG A 159 -8.26 12.54 -23.58
CA ARG A 159 -8.17 12.53 -22.10
C ARG A 159 -6.94 11.77 -21.58
N SER A 160 -6.48 10.72 -22.29
CA SER A 160 -5.26 9.98 -21.95
C SER A 160 -4.00 10.84 -21.93
N ASP A 161 -3.98 11.90 -22.73
CA ASP A 161 -2.83 12.75 -23.01
C ASP A 161 -2.89 14.08 -22.23
N TRP A 162 -3.90 14.24 -21.38
CA TRP A 162 -3.99 15.41 -20.50
C TRP A 162 -2.81 15.45 -19.53
N ARG A 163 -2.30 16.66 -19.33
CA ARG A 163 -1.15 16.88 -18.44
C ARG A 163 -1.51 16.53 -17.00
N ILE A 164 -0.56 15.92 -16.30
CA ILE A 164 -0.70 15.71 -14.85
C ILE A 164 -0.80 17.07 -14.18
N ASN A 165 -1.79 17.20 -13.28
CA ASN A 165 -1.94 18.38 -12.45
C ASN A 165 -0.68 18.63 -11.62
N GLU A 166 -0.27 19.90 -11.51
CA GLU A 166 1.01 20.27 -10.91
C GLU A 166 1.07 19.90 -9.42
N GLU A 167 0.05 20.21 -8.64
CA GLU A 167 -0.03 19.85 -7.21
C GLU A 167 0.03 18.34 -7.01
N TRP A 168 -0.67 17.59 -7.87
CA TRP A 168 -0.61 16.13 -7.87
C TRP A 168 0.78 15.60 -8.25
N ALA A 169 1.44 16.21 -9.21
CA ALA A 169 2.80 15.85 -9.61
C ALA A 169 3.79 16.09 -8.45
N TRP A 170 3.63 17.17 -7.72
CA TRP A 170 4.40 17.45 -6.50
C TRP A 170 4.15 16.41 -5.41
N PHE A 171 2.89 16.08 -5.16
CA PHE A 171 2.53 15.04 -4.18
C PHE A 171 3.15 13.67 -4.50
N ILE A 172 3.12 13.26 -5.76
CA ILE A 172 3.74 11.99 -6.21
C ILE A 172 5.28 12.07 -6.19
N GLY A 173 5.86 13.24 -6.40
CA GLY A 173 7.31 13.44 -6.40
C GLY A 173 8.03 12.58 -7.43
N GLU A 174 9.13 11.93 -7.00
CA GLU A 174 9.94 11.03 -7.83
C GLU A 174 9.35 9.61 -7.94
N HIS A 175 8.31 9.29 -7.20
CA HIS A 175 7.67 7.98 -7.16
C HIS A 175 6.83 7.70 -8.42
N ARG A 176 7.47 7.41 -9.55
CA ARG A 176 6.81 7.22 -10.86
C ARG A 176 6.38 5.78 -11.15
N GLY A 177 6.80 4.83 -10.34
CA GLY A 177 6.45 3.41 -10.51
C GLY A 177 4.95 3.15 -10.32
N SER A 178 4.50 1.99 -10.77
CA SER A 178 3.10 1.54 -10.65
C SER A 178 3.07 0.09 -10.18
N LEU A 179 2.39 -0.19 -9.08
CA LEU A 179 2.21 -1.52 -8.51
C LEU A 179 0.82 -2.05 -8.82
N LYS A 180 0.77 -3.16 -9.54
CA LYS A 180 -0.48 -3.87 -9.82
C LYS A 180 -0.72 -4.94 -8.77
N LEU A 181 -1.69 -4.71 -7.90
CA LEU A 181 -2.18 -5.70 -6.95
C LEU A 181 -3.12 -6.66 -7.67
N THR A 182 -2.62 -7.77 -8.22
CA THR A 182 -3.43 -8.70 -9.01
C THR A 182 -3.83 -9.92 -8.22
N THR A 183 -5.05 -10.41 -8.49
CA THR A 183 -5.53 -11.71 -8.06
C THR A 183 -5.12 -12.85 -9.00
N LYS A 184 -4.67 -12.54 -10.22
CA LYS A 184 -4.09 -13.55 -11.12
C LYS A 184 -2.65 -13.81 -10.65
N PRO A 185 -2.28 -15.05 -10.37
CA PRO A 185 -0.90 -15.38 -10.06
C PRO A 185 -0.03 -14.93 -11.22
N GLU A 186 0.88 -13.99 -10.97
CA GLU A 186 2.00 -13.83 -11.89
C GLU A 186 2.79 -15.15 -11.86
N PRO A 187 3.42 -15.54 -12.98
CA PRO A 187 4.32 -16.68 -12.97
C PRO A 187 5.30 -16.50 -11.81
N TYR A 188 5.44 -17.54 -11.01
CA TYR A 188 6.31 -17.49 -9.84
C TYR A 188 7.75 -17.22 -10.30
N SER A 189 8.30 -16.09 -9.89
CA SER A 189 9.72 -15.79 -10.12
C SER A 189 10.53 -16.36 -8.97
N ILE A 190 11.30 -17.41 -9.27
CA ILE A 190 12.23 -18.03 -8.30
C ILE A 190 13.31 -17.01 -7.88
N GLU A 191 13.70 -16.10 -8.78
CA GLU A 191 14.71 -15.08 -8.53
C GLU A 191 14.26 -14.12 -7.42
N ARG A 192 12.99 -13.67 -7.44
CA ARG A 192 12.44 -12.83 -6.39
C ARG A 192 12.43 -13.53 -5.04
N THR A 193 12.08 -14.81 -5.03
CA THR A 193 12.12 -15.59 -3.79
C THR A 193 13.53 -15.82 -3.28
N LEU A 194 14.49 -16.09 -4.16
CA LEU A 194 15.90 -16.22 -3.78
C LEU A 194 16.46 -14.87 -3.28
N HIS A 195 16.09 -13.77 -3.92
CA HIS A 195 16.45 -12.44 -3.44
C HIS A 195 15.89 -12.17 -2.03
N TRP A 196 14.61 -12.46 -1.81
CA TRP A 196 13.98 -12.35 -0.50
C TRP A 196 14.66 -13.27 0.53
N LEU A 197 14.89 -14.55 0.21
CA LEU A 197 15.60 -15.48 1.09
C LEU A 197 16.99 -14.95 1.46
N SER A 198 17.75 -14.44 0.51
CA SER A 198 19.11 -13.97 0.75
C SER A 198 19.18 -12.74 1.66
N HIS A 199 18.22 -11.82 1.53
CA HIS A 199 18.24 -10.56 2.27
C HIS A 199 17.49 -10.64 3.60
N GLN A 200 16.40 -11.40 3.66
CA GLN A 200 15.50 -11.37 4.80
C GLN A 200 15.64 -12.61 5.69
N VAL A 201 15.85 -13.78 5.11
CA VAL A 201 15.88 -15.04 5.87
C VAL A 201 17.32 -15.48 6.19
N ALA A 202 18.23 -15.31 5.24
CA ALA A 202 19.60 -15.78 5.38
C ALA A 202 20.36 -15.21 6.59
N PRO A 203 20.21 -13.94 7.00
CA PRO A 203 20.85 -13.43 8.22
C PRO A 203 20.41 -14.20 9.48
N THR A 204 19.10 -14.44 9.62
CA THR A 204 18.53 -15.19 10.75
C THR A 204 18.94 -16.67 10.72
N LEU A 205 18.90 -17.31 9.53
CA LEU A 205 19.39 -18.67 9.38
C LEU A 205 20.88 -18.79 9.71
N LYS A 206 21.69 -17.81 9.31
CA LYS A 206 23.11 -17.78 9.64
C LYS A 206 23.35 -17.67 11.14
N LEU A 207 22.55 -16.88 11.84
CA LEU A 207 22.57 -16.79 13.31
C LEU A 207 22.20 -18.13 13.93
N ALA A 208 21.11 -18.74 13.51
CA ALA A 208 20.63 -20.04 14.00
C ALA A 208 21.65 -21.16 13.75
N LEU A 209 22.26 -21.22 12.57
CA LEU A 209 23.34 -22.18 12.27
C LEU A 209 24.58 -21.99 13.15
N ARG A 210 24.91 -20.74 13.54
CA ARG A 210 25.99 -20.48 14.49
C ARG A 210 25.65 -20.99 15.91
N LEU A 211 24.39 -20.78 16.33
CA LEU A 211 23.90 -21.29 17.61
C LEU A 211 23.89 -22.83 17.62
N ASP A 212 23.44 -23.47 16.54
CA ASP A 212 23.52 -24.93 16.38
C ASP A 212 24.95 -25.43 16.55
N LYS A 213 25.91 -24.77 15.89
CA LYS A 213 27.31 -25.11 16.00
C LYS A 213 27.87 -24.96 17.42
N MET A 214 27.48 -23.89 18.12
CA MET A 214 27.90 -23.62 19.50
C MET A 214 27.32 -24.62 20.49
N ASN A 215 26.07 -25.04 20.27
CA ASN A 215 25.34 -25.92 21.17
C ASN A 215 25.41 -27.40 20.77
N HIS A 216 26.13 -27.73 19.69
CA HIS A 216 26.20 -29.06 19.10
C HIS A 216 24.81 -29.64 18.77
N THR A 217 23.91 -28.79 18.27
CA THR A 217 22.55 -29.14 17.82
C THR A 217 22.44 -29.10 16.30
N GLN A 218 21.34 -29.61 15.73
CA GLN A 218 21.04 -29.60 14.29
C GLN A 218 19.63 -29.05 14.02
N ILE A 219 19.18 -28.11 14.85
CA ILE A 219 17.81 -27.59 14.83
C ILE A 219 17.44 -27.01 13.45
N VAL A 220 18.36 -26.25 12.83
CA VAL A 220 18.10 -25.66 11.50
C VAL A 220 17.98 -26.74 10.43
N HIS A 221 18.83 -27.75 10.48
CA HIS A 221 18.76 -28.88 9.55
C HIS A 221 17.43 -29.63 9.71
N ASP A 222 17.01 -29.89 10.93
CA ASP A 222 15.76 -30.60 11.25
C ASP A 222 14.54 -29.79 10.78
N ILE A 223 14.52 -28.48 11.01
CA ILE A 223 13.45 -27.58 10.52
C ILE A 223 13.33 -27.65 8.99
N ILE A 224 14.44 -27.59 8.28
CA ILE A 224 14.44 -27.64 6.81
C ILE A 224 14.02 -29.03 6.31
N THR A 225 14.54 -30.06 6.90
CA THR A 225 14.30 -31.50 6.48
C THR A 225 12.86 -31.93 6.74
N HIS A 226 12.26 -31.45 7.84
CA HIS A 226 10.89 -31.82 8.20
C HIS A 226 9.84 -30.82 7.65
N ALA A 227 10.28 -29.75 6.94
CA ALA A 227 9.37 -28.82 6.32
C ALA A 227 8.48 -29.52 5.27
N LYS A 228 7.17 -29.37 5.41
CA LYS A 228 6.21 -29.92 4.46
C LYS A 228 6.02 -29.01 3.29
N LEU A 229 6.24 -29.50 2.08
CA LEU A 229 5.91 -28.77 0.88
C LEU A 229 4.38 -28.77 0.69
N THR A 230 3.83 -27.59 0.41
CA THR A 230 2.42 -27.44 0.07
C THR A 230 2.20 -27.68 -1.43
N GLU A 231 0.93 -27.88 -1.86
CA GLU A 231 0.59 -28.00 -3.29
C GLU A 231 1.13 -26.83 -4.14
N LYS A 232 1.25 -25.66 -3.53
CA LYS A 232 1.82 -24.47 -4.17
C LYS A 232 3.31 -24.68 -4.48
N HIS A 233 4.07 -25.23 -3.54
CA HIS A 233 5.49 -25.53 -3.74
C HIS A 233 5.68 -26.58 -4.82
N GLU A 234 4.85 -27.61 -4.86
CA GLU A 234 4.86 -28.63 -5.91
C GLU A 234 4.56 -28.05 -7.31
N LYS A 235 3.61 -27.12 -7.39
CA LYS A 235 3.32 -26.41 -8.66
C LYS A 235 4.52 -25.59 -9.13
N ILE A 236 5.22 -24.92 -8.21
CA ILE A 236 6.43 -24.13 -8.51
C ILE A 236 7.53 -25.06 -9.03
N LEU A 237 7.78 -26.17 -8.37
CA LEU A 237 8.78 -27.15 -8.82
C LEU A 237 8.46 -27.68 -10.23
N LYS A 238 7.19 -27.99 -10.52
CA LYS A 238 6.76 -28.40 -11.86
C LYS A 238 6.95 -27.33 -12.92
N GLN A 239 6.66 -26.08 -12.61
CA GLN A 239 6.86 -24.95 -13.53
C GLN A 239 8.34 -24.73 -13.85
N GLN A 240 9.22 -24.79 -12.84
CA GLN A 240 10.66 -24.63 -13.03
C GLN A 240 11.28 -25.83 -13.79
N ALA A 241 10.82 -27.04 -13.52
CA ALA A 241 11.25 -28.23 -14.24
C ALA A 241 10.82 -28.21 -15.73
N ALA A 242 9.67 -27.61 -16.05
CA ALA A 242 9.22 -27.42 -17.42
C ALA A 242 10.06 -26.36 -18.15
N ALA A 243 10.33 -25.21 -17.52
CA ALA A 243 11.14 -24.14 -18.09
C ALA A 243 12.60 -24.60 -18.34
N ALA A 244 13.15 -25.42 -17.47
CA ALA A 244 14.51 -25.98 -17.67
C ALA A 244 14.58 -26.95 -18.88
N LYS A 245 13.49 -27.59 -19.25
CA LYS A 245 13.44 -28.46 -20.45
C LYS A 245 13.32 -27.70 -21.76
N GLU A 246 12.73 -26.50 -21.74
CA GLU A 246 12.62 -25.64 -22.95
C GLU A 246 13.94 -24.93 -23.29
N VAL A 247 14.86 -24.80 -22.34
CA VAL A 247 16.19 -24.18 -22.56
C VAL A 247 17.23 -25.17 -23.11
N VAL A 248 16.94 -26.46 -23.09
CA VAL A 248 17.86 -27.54 -23.53
C VAL A 248 17.54 -28.07 -24.94
N LEU A 249 16.55 -27.49 -25.63
CA LEU A 249 16.22 -27.75 -27.04
C LEU A 249 16.57 -26.54 -27.90
#